data_63e3b89df04e509a0492a0df0fe97e26
#
_entry.id   63e3b89df04e509a0492a0df0fe97e26
#
_cell.length_a   1.000
_cell.length_b   1.000
_cell.length_c   1.000
_cell.angle_alpha   90.00
_cell.angle_beta   90.00
_cell.angle_gamma   90.00
#
_symmetry.space_group_name_H-M   'P 1'
#
loop_
_entity.id
_entity.type
_entity.pdbx_description
1 polymer ?
#
loop_
_entity_poly.entity_id
_entity_poly.type
_entity_poly.pdbx_seq_one_letter_code
_entity_poly.pdbx_strand_id
1 'polypeptide(L)'
;MRKNFTFSTLFTMLLGLSSISNSCSFIDPMTQAQNFSKRGKFEKAIKVLEKELHSKPNSVPVKTLLAQSYSDYGLVLCQDQNKPPRVKYPMAKENFAMALAINPNLEEAKEMYKMIEQIQAAMKSRKTN
;
A
#
# COMPACT_ATOMS: atom_id res chain seq x y z
N MET A 1 82.70 -3.40 -19.85
CA MET A 1 81.60 -3.52 -20.81
C MET A 1 80.31 -3.64 -20.05
N ARG A 2 79.58 -2.56 -19.94
CA ARG A 2 78.36 -2.50 -19.15
C ARG A 2 77.22 -2.13 -20.06
N LYS A 3 76.29 -3.07 -20.23
CA LYS A 3 75.05 -2.83 -20.98
C LYS A 3 73.98 -2.45 -20.01
N ASN A 4 73.59 -1.16 -20.01
CA ASN A 4 72.49 -0.67 -19.24
C ASN A 4 71.18 -0.98 -19.97
N PHE A 5 70.41 -1.86 -19.39
CA PHE A 5 69.04 -2.15 -19.82
C PHE A 5 68.09 -1.25 -19.08
N THR A 6 67.61 -0.20 -19.74
CA THR A 6 66.55 0.65 -19.23
C THR A 6 65.21 -0.02 -19.54
N PHE A 7 64.61 -0.57 -18.52
CA PHE A 7 63.24 -1.12 -18.59
C PHE A 7 62.27 0.04 -18.41
N SER A 8 61.74 0.56 -19.52
CA SER A 8 60.65 1.50 -19.50
C SER A 8 59.35 0.75 -19.39
N THR A 9 58.86 0.56 -18.18
CA THR A 9 57.54 0.03 -17.95
C THR A 9 56.53 1.16 -18.12
N LEU A 10 55.90 1.20 -19.26
CA LEU A 10 54.66 1.94 -19.47
C LEU A 10 53.58 1.32 -18.62
N PHE A 11 53.33 1.91 -17.45
CA PHE A 11 52.17 1.63 -16.63
C PHE A 11 50.94 2.34 -17.21
N THR A 12 50.29 1.73 -18.15
CA THR A 12 48.97 2.20 -18.62
C THR A 12 47.95 2.02 -17.53
N MET A 13 47.71 3.07 -16.78
CA MET A 13 46.65 3.15 -15.78
C MET A 13 45.31 3.21 -16.51
N LEU A 14 44.69 2.03 -16.66
CA LEU A 14 43.32 1.90 -17.16
C LEU A 14 42.37 2.38 -16.08
N LEU A 15 42.04 3.67 -16.16
CA LEU A 15 40.95 4.26 -15.38
C LEU A 15 39.63 3.60 -15.85
N GLY A 16 39.27 2.50 -15.19
CA GLY A 16 37.92 1.95 -15.26
C GLY A 16 36.94 2.98 -14.70
N LEU A 17 36.29 3.71 -15.60
CA LEU A 17 35.09 4.44 -15.27
C LEU A 17 34.02 3.40 -14.90
N SER A 18 33.97 3.04 -13.63
CA SER A 18 32.78 2.40 -13.05
C SER A 18 31.65 3.40 -13.18
N SER A 19 30.88 3.28 -14.24
CA SER A 19 29.56 3.89 -14.32
C SER A 19 28.75 3.33 -13.17
N ILE A 20 28.72 4.05 -12.06
CA ILE A 20 27.73 3.87 -11.01
C ILE A 20 26.42 4.27 -11.66
N SER A 21 25.77 3.31 -12.30
CA SER A 21 24.38 3.41 -12.66
C SER A 21 23.64 3.59 -11.33
N ASN A 22 23.37 4.85 -10.97
CA ASN A 22 22.32 5.16 -10.01
C ASN A 22 21.03 4.64 -10.62
N SER A 23 20.81 3.32 -10.50
CA SER A 23 19.51 2.73 -10.62
C SER A 23 18.72 3.31 -9.46
N CYS A 24 18.12 4.46 -9.70
CA CYS A 24 17.00 4.92 -8.91
C CYS A 24 16.00 3.77 -9.06
N SER A 25 15.96 2.86 -8.09
CA SER A 25 15.01 1.77 -8.07
C SER A 25 13.64 2.42 -7.95
N PHE A 26 13.04 2.68 -9.10
CA PHE A 26 11.66 3.16 -9.19
C PHE A 26 10.83 1.99 -8.64
N ILE A 27 10.47 2.08 -7.37
CA ILE A 27 9.62 1.10 -6.73
C ILE A 27 8.25 1.24 -7.42
N ASP A 28 7.83 0.17 -8.06
CA ASP A 28 6.51 0.04 -8.65
C ASP A 28 5.42 0.45 -7.64
N PRO A 29 4.43 1.29 -8.02
CA PRO A 29 3.40 1.77 -7.12
C PRO A 29 2.64 0.68 -6.37
N MET A 30 2.40 -0.47 -6.99
CA MET A 30 1.74 -1.61 -6.34
C MET A 30 2.62 -2.20 -5.23
N THR A 31 3.90 -2.40 -5.51
CA THR A 31 4.88 -2.85 -4.51
C THR A 31 5.02 -1.84 -3.37
N GLN A 32 5.01 -0.54 -3.68
CA GLN A 32 5.03 0.52 -2.67
C GLN A 32 3.81 0.46 -1.76
N ALA A 33 2.62 0.31 -2.35
CA ALA A 33 1.37 0.19 -1.61
C ALA A 33 1.36 -1.05 -0.71
N GLN A 34 1.78 -2.21 -1.22
CA GLN A 34 1.90 -3.43 -0.42
C GLN A 34 2.86 -3.25 0.77
N ASN A 35 3.97 -2.56 0.57
CA ASN A 35 4.92 -2.25 1.65
C ASN A 35 4.31 -1.32 2.71
N PHE A 36 3.46 -0.38 2.31
CA PHE A 36 2.71 0.45 3.26
C PHE A 36 1.68 -0.38 4.04
N SER A 37 0.91 -1.23 3.38
CA SER A 37 -0.07 -2.12 4.02
C SER A 37 0.57 -3.05 5.04
N LYS A 38 1.69 -3.70 4.69
CA LYS A 38 2.47 -4.55 5.60
C LYS A 38 2.95 -3.83 6.87
N ARG A 39 3.11 -2.51 6.80
CA ARG A 39 3.50 -1.66 7.94
C ARG A 39 2.31 -1.02 8.64
N GLY A 40 1.09 -1.43 8.34
CA GLY A 40 -0.14 -0.85 8.89
C GLY A 40 -0.45 0.58 8.42
N LYS A 41 0.22 1.06 7.36
CA LYS A 41 0.04 2.41 6.83
C LYS A 41 -0.97 2.41 5.68
N PHE A 42 -2.18 1.92 5.97
CA PHE A 42 -3.22 1.69 4.96
C PHE A 42 -3.61 2.95 4.19
N GLU A 43 -3.75 4.09 4.86
CA GLU A 43 -4.07 5.36 4.20
C GLU A 43 -3.03 5.75 3.13
N LYS A 44 -1.74 5.48 3.41
CA LYS A 44 -0.67 5.73 2.43
C LYS A 44 -0.74 4.74 1.27
N ALA A 45 -1.05 3.48 1.55
CA ALA A 45 -1.22 2.45 0.53
C ALA A 45 -2.38 2.81 -0.41
N ILE A 46 -3.54 3.15 0.15
CA ILE A 46 -4.73 3.56 -0.59
C ILE A 46 -4.41 4.76 -1.48
N LYS A 47 -3.79 5.81 -0.94
CA LYS A 47 -3.44 7.02 -1.71
C LYS A 47 -2.53 6.74 -2.89
N VAL A 48 -1.58 5.82 -2.75
CA VAL A 48 -0.69 5.40 -3.85
C VAL A 48 -1.49 4.68 -4.93
N LEU A 49 -2.38 3.76 -4.52
CA LEU A 49 -3.20 2.97 -5.44
C LEU A 49 -4.26 3.81 -6.14
N GLU A 50 -4.88 4.76 -5.47
CA GLU A 50 -5.82 5.71 -6.08
C GLU A 50 -5.13 6.54 -7.17
N LYS A 51 -3.92 7.05 -6.89
CA LYS A 51 -3.11 7.78 -7.87
C LYS A 51 -2.78 6.90 -9.08
N GLU A 52 -2.39 5.64 -8.83
CA GLU A 52 -2.09 4.69 -9.90
C GLU A 52 -3.34 4.34 -10.71
N LEU A 53 -4.48 4.16 -10.06
CA LEU A 53 -5.75 3.90 -10.72
C LEU A 53 -6.21 5.09 -11.57
N HIS A 54 -5.96 6.33 -11.11
CA HIS A 54 -6.22 7.52 -11.90
C HIS A 54 -5.40 7.53 -13.20
N SER A 55 -4.15 7.08 -13.14
CA SER A 55 -3.27 6.97 -14.31
C SER A 55 -3.63 5.78 -15.21
N LYS A 56 -4.14 4.69 -14.62
CA LYS A 56 -4.49 3.43 -15.29
C LYS A 56 -5.88 2.95 -14.88
N PRO A 57 -6.96 3.63 -15.32
CA PRO A 57 -8.31 3.40 -14.80
C PRO A 57 -8.87 1.99 -15.07
N ASN A 58 -8.33 1.27 -16.04
CA ASN A 58 -8.76 -0.08 -16.39
C ASN A 58 -7.85 -1.19 -15.83
N SER A 59 -6.88 -0.85 -14.98
CA SER A 59 -5.99 -1.83 -14.39
C SER A 59 -6.70 -2.68 -13.35
N VAL A 60 -7.03 -3.91 -13.71
CA VAL A 60 -7.64 -4.90 -12.81
C VAL A 60 -6.76 -5.17 -11.58
N PRO A 61 -5.44 -5.38 -11.71
CA PRO A 61 -4.58 -5.60 -10.54
C PRO A 61 -4.60 -4.45 -9.54
N VAL A 62 -4.58 -3.20 -10.02
CA VAL A 62 -4.65 -2.02 -9.14
C VAL A 62 -6.00 -1.94 -8.44
N LYS A 63 -7.11 -2.16 -9.16
CA LYS A 63 -8.46 -2.21 -8.56
C LYS A 63 -8.56 -3.28 -7.47
N THR A 64 -8.07 -4.47 -7.76
CA THR A 64 -8.11 -5.57 -6.78
C THR A 64 -7.33 -5.23 -5.52
N LEU A 65 -6.12 -4.72 -5.67
CA LEU A 65 -5.27 -4.35 -4.54
C LEU A 65 -5.85 -3.16 -3.76
N LEU A 66 -6.46 -2.20 -4.43
CA LEU A 66 -7.12 -1.05 -3.79
C LEU A 66 -8.35 -1.50 -2.99
N ALA A 67 -9.19 -2.35 -3.56
CA ALA A 67 -10.35 -2.90 -2.85
C ALA A 67 -9.93 -3.69 -1.60
N GLN A 68 -8.89 -4.51 -1.72
CA GLN A 68 -8.34 -5.24 -0.57
C GLN A 68 -7.78 -4.29 0.48
N SER A 69 -7.04 -3.25 0.08
CA SER A 69 -6.47 -2.27 1.01
C SER A 69 -7.55 -1.51 1.80
N TYR A 70 -8.66 -1.17 1.17
CA TYR A 70 -9.81 -0.60 1.86
C TYR A 70 -10.44 -1.60 2.85
N SER A 71 -10.61 -2.87 2.44
CA SER A 71 -11.16 -3.92 3.33
C SER A 71 -10.27 -4.13 4.56
N ASP A 72 -8.96 -4.29 4.36
CA ASP A 72 -7.98 -4.47 5.44
C ASP A 72 -7.97 -3.27 6.40
N TYR A 73 -8.06 -2.05 5.85
CA TYR A 73 -8.14 -0.85 6.69
C TYR A 73 -9.42 -0.82 7.52
N GLY A 74 -10.56 -1.19 6.93
CA GLY A 74 -11.83 -1.35 7.65
C GLY A 74 -11.72 -2.32 8.81
N LEU A 75 -11.07 -3.48 8.62
CA LEU A 75 -10.83 -4.47 9.67
C LEU A 75 -9.99 -3.90 10.81
N VAL A 76 -8.89 -3.23 10.50
CA VAL A 76 -8.01 -2.60 11.50
C VAL A 76 -8.76 -1.53 12.30
N LEU A 77 -9.60 -0.73 11.63
CA LEU A 77 -10.43 0.25 12.32
C LEU A 77 -11.43 -0.39 13.29
N CYS A 78 -12.05 -1.53 12.92
CA CYS A 78 -12.93 -2.28 13.83
C CYS A 78 -12.20 -2.75 15.09
N GLN A 79 -10.93 -3.14 14.95
CA GLN A 79 -10.10 -3.66 16.03
C GLN A 79 -9.45 -2.57 16.89
N ASP A 80 -9.46 -1.31 16.44
CA ASP A 80 -8.82 -0.20 17.16
C ASP A 80 -9.49 0.03 18.52
N GLN A 81 -8.79 -0.30 19.59
CA GLN A 81 -9.28 -0.12 20.97
C GLN A 81 -9.16 1.34 21.46
N ASN A 82 -8.35 2.15 20.78
CA ASN A 82 -8.17 3.55 21.15
C ASN A 82 -9.31 4.46 20.67
N LYS A 83 -10.11 3.97 19.73
CA LYS A 83 -11.27 4.71 19.20
C LYS A 83 -12.57 4.20 19.80
N PRO A 84 -13.45 5.09 20.25
CA PRO A 84 -14.76 4.70 20.73
C PRO A 84 -15.61 4.09 19.58
N PRO A 85 -16.54 3.15 19.89
CA PRO A 85 -17.38 2.49 18.90
C PRO A 85 -18.12 3.42 17.94
N ARG A 86 -18.55 4.58 18.46
CA ARG A 86 -19.25 5.61 17.67
C ARG A 86 -18.36 6.28 16.61
N VAL A 87 -17.06 6.17 16.71
CA VAL A 87 -16.10 6.73 15.75
C VAL A 87 -15.58 5.63 14.84
N LYS A 88 -15.11 4.49 15.41
CA LYS A 88 -14.47 3.46 14.62
C LYS A 88 -15.41 2.74 13.66
N TYR A 89 -16.65 2.43 14.07
CA TYR A 89 -17.56 1.67 13.20
C TYR A 89 -18.04 2.48 11.98
N PRO A 90 -18.39 3.78 12.06
CA PRO A 90 -18.66 4.57 10.86
C PRO A 90 -17.47 4.61 9.90
N MET A 91 -16.25 4.83 10.42
CA MET A 91 -15.03 4.86 9.59
C MET A 91 -14.77 3.50 8.92
N ALA A 92 -14.90 2.41 9.66
CA ALA A 92 -14.75 1.06 9.12
C ALA A 92 -15.80 0.77 8.05
N LYS A 93 -17.07 1.12 8.29
CA LYS A 93 -18.17 0.94 7.34
C LYS A 93 -17.91 1.67 6.03
N GLU A 94 -17.40 2.90 6.08
CA GLU A 94 -17.03 3.67 4.90
C GLU A 94 -15.96 2.94 4.07
N ASN A 95 -14.92 2.43 4.74
CA ASN A 95 -13.86 1.68 4.05
C ASN A 95 -14.39 0.40 3.40
N PHE A 96 -15.26 -0.36 4.07
CA PHE A 96 -15.90 -1.53 3.44
C PHE A 96 -16.80 -1.13 2.27
N ALA A 97 -17.53 -0.03 2.36
CA ALA A 97 -18.33 0.50 1.25
C ALA A 97 -17.45 0.85 0.03
N MET A 98 -16.29 1.48 0.26
CA MET A 98 -15.31 1.78 -0.81
C MET A 98 -14.75 0.49 -1.44
N ALA A 99 -14.42 -0.50 -0.62
CA ALA A 99 -13.96 -1.80 -1.10
C ALA A 99 -15.01 -2.46 -2.01
N LEU A 100 -16.28 -2.47 -1.58
CA LEU A 100 -17.40 -3.07 -2.31
C LEU A 100 -17.79 -2.28 -3.58
N ALA A 101 -17.59 -0.97 -3.58
CA ALA A 101 -17.79 -0.15 -4.78
C ALA A 101 -16.81 -0.52 -5.90
N ILE A 102 -15.58 -0.93 -5.53
CA ILE A 102 -14.55 -1.34 -6.48
C ILE A 102 -14.70 -2.82 -6.83
N ASN A 103 -14.93 -3.68 -5.85
CA ASN A 103 -15.11 -5.12 -6.00
C ASN A 103 -16.34 -5.61 -5.19
N PRO A 104 -17.51 -5.70 -5.82
CA PRO A 104 -18.74 -6.15 -5.16
C PRO A 104 -18.70 -7.61 -4.64
N ASN A 105 -17.72 -8.40 -5.06
CA ASN A 105 -17.59 -9.81 -4.72
C ASN A 105 -16.67 -10.08 -3.51
N LEU A 106 -16.25 -9.05 -2.80
CA LEU A 106 -15.50 -9.19 -1.56
C LEU A 106 -16.43 -9.62 -0.42
N GLU A 107 -16.57 -10.93 -0.22
CA GLU A 107 -17.51 -11.48 0.77
C GLU A 107 -17.19 -11.01 2.20
N GLU A 108 -15.91 -11.00 2.58
CA GLU A 108 -15.48 -10.49 3.89
C GLU A 108 -15.93 -9.04 4.13
N ALA A 109 -15.75 -8.17 3.14
CA ALA A 109 -16.20 -6.78 3.24
C ALA A 109 -17.73 -6.66 3.35
N LYS A 110 -18.48 -7.51 2.65
CA LYS A 110 -19.96 -7.56 2.76
C LYS A 110 -20.42 -7.98 4.15
N GLU A 111 -19.82 -9.02 4.68
CA GLU A 111 -20.16 -9.54 6.02
C GLU A 111 -19.86 -8.51 7.09
N MET A 112 -18.68 -7.90 7.04
CA MET A 112 -18.28 -6.88 7.97
C MET A 112 -19.13 -5.61 7.87
N TYR A 113 -19.47 -5.20 6.66
CA TYR A 113 -20.37 -4.07 6.44
C TYR A 113 -21.74 -4.32 7.10
N LYS A 114 -22.36 -5.47 6.86
CA LYS A 114 -23.65 -5.86 7.47
C LYS A 114 -23.55 -5.95 8.99
N MET A 115 -22.49 -6.53 9.52
CA MET A 115 -22.28 -6.63 10.96
C MET A 115 -22.23 -5.24 11.60
N ILE A 116 -21.52 -4.30 10.99
CA ILE A 116 -21.44 -2.92 11.50
C ILE A 116 -22.83 -2.26 11.45
N GLU A 117 -23.62 -2.46 10.41
CA GLU A 117 -25.00 -1.94 10.35
C GLU A 117 -25.84 -2.43 11.52
N GLN A 118 -25.77 -3.72 11.85
CA GLN A 118 -26.46 -4.29 12.99
C GLN A 118 -26.00 -3.68 14.32
N ILE A 119 -24.69 -3.54 14.50
CA ILE A 119 -24.12 -2.88 15.70
C ILE A 119 -24.61 -1.43 15.83
N GLN A 120 -24.58 -0.67 14.73
CA GLN A 120 -25.03 0.72 14.74
C GLN A 120 -26.55 0.82 15.04
N ALA A 121 -27.37 -0.05 14.51
CA ALA A 121 -28.79 -0.14 14.81
C ALA A 121 -29.04 -0.43 16.30
N ALA A 122 -28.33 -1.41 16.87
CA ALA A 122 -28.40 -1.74 18.28
C ALA A 122 -27.93 -0.59 19.21
N MET A 123 -26.90 0.14 18.79
CA MET A 123 -26.42 1.33 19.53
C MET A 123 -27.43 2.48 19.51
N LYS A 124 -28.17 2.62 18.40
CA LYS A 124 -29.22 3.63 18.26
C LYS A 124 -30.43 3.31 19.14
N SER A 125 -30.89 2.07 19.17
CA SER A 125 -32.06 1.64 19.98
C SER A 125 -31.83 1.81 21.49
N ARG A 126 -30.59 1.57 21.96
CA ARG A 126 -30.22 1.81 23.39
C ARG A 126 -30.23 3.27 23.81
N LYS A 127 -30.21 4.21 22.86
CA LYS A 127 -30.19 5.64 23.15
C LYS A 127 -31.60 6.25 23.25
N THR A 128 -32.61 5.52 22.77
CA THR A 128 -34.02 5.95 22.73
C THR A 128 -34.86 5.40 23.88
N ASN A 129 -34.29 4.52 24.71
CA ASN A 129 -34.84 4.04 25.98
C ASN A 129 -34.13 4.71 27.17
#